data_d72a47087f9e4f35a86a95f2197f50f4
#
_entry.id   d72a47087f9e4f35a86a95f2197f50f4
#
_cell.length_a   1.000
_cell.length_b   1.000
_cell.length_c   1.000
_cell.angle_alpha   90.00
_cell.angle_beta   90.00
_cell.angle_gamma   90.00
#
_symmetry.space_group_name_H-M   'P 1'
#
loop_
_entity.id
_entity.type
_entity.pdbx_description
1 polymer ?
#
loop_
_entity_poly.entity_id
_entity_poly.type
_entity_poly.pdbx_seq_one_letter_code
_entity_poly.pdbx_strand_id
1 'polypeptide(L)'
;MTKYFAIGDVHGKAGMLDELLQHWDGHSQLVFLGDLIDRGEDSRAVLERVKALVEQEGAVCLSGNHEYMFLTWLDNPEKSYDHYRRNGGDTTINSLLGRPLNAPVYGVADAEGVKTETADLVDFI
;
A
#
# COMPACT_ATOMS: atom_id res chain seq x y z
N MET A 1 -23.35 -21.07 1.43
CA MET A 1 -22.15 -20.79 2.27
C MET A 1 -21.24 -19.82 1.54
N THR A 2 -20.86 -18.74 2.21
CA THR A 2 -19.96 -17.76 1.62
C THR A 2 -18.53 -18.31 1.58
N LYS A 3 -17.91 -18.21 0.41
CA LYS A 3 -16.50 -18.55 0.24
C LYS A 3 -15.66 -17.28 0.25
N TYR A 4 -14.50 -17.37 0.85
CA TYR A 4 -13.55 -16.26 0.94
C TYR A 4 -12.26 -16.58 0.20
N PHE A 5 -11.71 -15.57 -0.46
CA PHE A 5 -10.38 -15.63 -1.05
C PHE A 5 -9.55 -14.53 -0.37
N ALA A 6 -8.65 -14.92 0.51
CA ALA A 6 -7.89 -13.99 1.33
C ALA A 6 -6.45 -13.86 0.83
N ILE A 7 -5.97 -12.63 0.74
CA ILE A 7 -4.59 -12.32 0.33
C ILE A 7 -3.94 -11.48 1.43
N GLY A 8 -2.77 -11.88 1.89
CA GLY A 8 -2.00 -11.16 2.90
C GLY A 8 -0.57 -10.88 2.48
N ASP A 9 0.07 -9.93 3.17
CA ASP A 9 1.50 -9.62 3.06
C ASP A 9 1.97 -9.36 1.62
N VAL A 10 1.24 -8.53 0.89
CA VAL A 10 1.57 -8.20 -0.52
C VAL A 10 2.87 -7.38 -0.60
N HIS A 11 3.06 -6.44 0.33
CA HIS A 11 4.29 -5.65 0.47
C HIS A 11 4.82 -5.10 -0.87
N GLY A 12 3.98 -4.38 -1.60
CA GLY A 12 4.38 -3.70 -2.83
C GLY A 12 4.70 -4.59 -4.03
N LYS A 13 4.40 -5.88 -3.95
CA LYS A 13 4.70 -6.84 -5.03
C LYS A 13 3.53 -6.98 -5.99
N ALA A 14 3.39 -6.02 -6.90
CA ALA A 14 2.27 -5.94 -7.82
C ALA A 14 2.17 -7.16 -8.75
N GLY A 15 3.30 -7.66 -9.24
CA GLY A 15 3.30 -8.85 -10.11
C GLY A 15 2.81 -10.11 -9.40
N MET A 16 3.23 -10.30 -8.14
CA MET A 16 2.74 -11.41 -7.32
C MET A 16 1.24 -11.28 -7.06
N LEU A 17 0.77 -10.06 -6.79
CA LEU A 17 -0.65 -9.81 -6.58
C LEU A 17 -1.45 -10.20 -7.82
N ASP A 18 -1.01 -9.81 -9.01
CA ASP A 18 -1.69 -10.13 -10.25
C ASP A 18 -1.74 -11.65 -10.49
N GLU A 19 -0.66 -12.37 -10.17
CA GLU A 19 -0.64 -13.84 -10.26
C GLU A 19 -1.65 -14.46 -9.29
N LEU A 20 -1.70 -14.00 -8.05
CA LEU A 20 -2.65 -14.51 -7.06
C LEU A 20 -4.09 -14.26 -7.49
N LEU A 21 -4.37 -13.09 -8.07
CA LEU A 21 -5.72 -12.75 -8.52
C LEU A 21 -6.20 -13.63 -9.68
N GLN A 22 -5.30 -14.22 -10.46
CA GLN A 22 -5.68 -15.18 -11.50
C GLN A 22 -6.31 -16.46 -10.93
N HIS A 23 -6.04 -16.77 -9.67
CA HIS A 23 -6.63 -17.92 -9.00
C HIS A 23 -7.97 -17.62 -8.34
N TRP A 24 -8.34 -16.34 -8.27
CA TRP A 24 -9.66 -15.94 -7.73
C TRP A 24 -10.75 -16.26 -8.77
N ASP A 25 -11.84 -16.87 -8.31
CA ASP A 25 -12.95 -17.29 -9.16
C ASP A 25 -13.89 -16.16 -9.62
N GLY A 26 -13.67 -14.94 -9.11
CA GLY A 26 -14.54 -13.80 -9.39
C GLY A 26 -15.85 -13.76 -8.62
N HIS A 27 -16.12 -14.79 -7.82
CA HIS A 27 -17.38 -14.94 -7.07
C HIS A 27 -17.19 -14.99 -5.56
N SER A 28 -16.08 -15.60 -5.08
CA SER A 28 -15.77 -15.63 -3.66
C SER A 28 -15.53 -14.22 -3.13
N GLN A 29 -15.84 -13.99 -1.85
CA GLN A 29 -15.55 -12.70 -1.22
C GLN A 29 -14.04 -12.50 -1.14
N LEU A 30 -13.55 -11.51 -1.85
CA LEU A 30 -12.12 -11.16 -1.86
C LEU A 30 -11.81 -10.33 -0.62
N VAL A 31 -10.78 -10.74 0.13
CA VAL A 31 -10.38 -10.06 1.37
C VAL A 31 -8.87 -9.82 1.33
N PHE A 32 -8.47 -8.57 1.52
CA PHE A 32 -7.07 -8.20 1.72
C PHE A 32 -6.81 -8.01 3.21
N LEU A 33 -5.81 -8.71 3.75
CA LEU A 33 -5.54 -8.74 5.18
C LEU A 33 -4.67 -7.58 5.68
N GLY A 34 -4.36 -6.61 4.82
CA GLY A 34 -3.46 -5.51 5.13
C GLY A 34 -2.03 -5.81 4.70
N ASP A 35 -1.10 -4.94 5.12
CA ASP A 35 0.31 -5.01 4.75
C ASP A 35 0.51 -5.04 3.22
N LEU A 36 -0.15 -4.11 2.56
CA LEU A 36 -0.11 -3.97 1.10
C LEU A 36 1.16 -3.29 0.62
N ILE A 37 1.75 -2.45 1.46
CA ILE A 37 2.83 -1.52 1.12
C ILE A 37 4.13 -1.91 1.81
N ASP A 38 5.19 -1.18 1.48
CA ASP A 38 6.54 -1.26 2.04
C ASP A 38 7.32 -2.48 1.56
N ARG A 39 8.62 -2.32 1.44
CA ARG A 39 9.62 -3.33 1.05
C ARG A 39 9.63 -3.67 -0.44
N GLY A 40 8.47 -3.78 -1.08
CA GLY A 40 8.38 -4.19 -2.48
C GLY A 40 8.57 -3.04 -3.47
N GLU A 41 8.55 -3.39 -4.74
CA GLU A 41 8.96 -2.49 -5.84
C GLU A 41 7.88 -1.52 -6.28
N ASP A 42 6.60 -1.84 -6.05
CA ASP A 42 5.53 -1.02 -6.62
C ASP A 42 4.30 -0.94 -5.70
N SER A 43 4.50 -0.32 -4.55
CA SER A 43 3.41 -0.11 -3.59
C SER A 43 2.26 0.72 -4.18
N ARG A 44 2.58 1.68 -5.05
CA ARG A 44 1.54 2.48 -5.70
C ARG A 44 0.61 1.61 -6.56
N ALA A 45 1.17 0.76 -7.40
CA ALA A 45 0.36 -0.13 -8.24
C ALA A 45 -0.49 -1.08 -7.41
N VAL A 46 0.05 -1.61 -6.31
CA VAL A 46 -0.71 -2.45 -5.38
C VAL A 46 -1.90 -1.67 -4.82
N LEU A 47 -1.68 -0.46 -4.31
CA LEU A 47 -2.75 0.36 -3.75
C LEU A 47 -3.82 0.70 -4.79
N GLU A 48 -3.42 1.06 -6.00
CA GLU A 48 -4.35 1.37 -7.08
C GLU A 48 -5.19 0.14 -7.45
N ARG A 49 -4.57 -1.03 -7.53
CA ARG A 49 -5.23 -2.29 -7.87
C ARG A 49 -6.24 -2.69 -6.78
N VAL A 50 -5.82 -2.66 -5.53
CA VAL A 50 -6.69 -3.04 -4.40
C VAL A 50 -7.85 -2.06 -4.25
N LYS A 51 -7.57 -0.76 -4.38
CA LYS A 51 -8.62 0.27 -4.34
C LYS A 51 -9.68 0.03 -5.41
N ALA A 52 -9.27 -0.28 -6.64
CA ALA A 52 -10.19 -0.60 -7.73
C ALA A 52 -11.04 -1.83 -7.42
N LEU A 53 -10.45 -2.87 -6.84
CA LEU A 53 -11.17 -4.08 -6.47
C LEU A 53 -12.19 -3.82 -5.35
N VAL A 54 -11.85 -2.98 -4.38
CA VAL A 54 -12.78 -2.59 -3.33
C VAL A 54 -13.97 -1.82 -3.92
N GLU A 55 -13.70 -0.86 -4.80
CA GLU A 55 -14.74 0.00 -5.37
C GLU A 55 -15.61 -0.72 -6.40
N GLN A 56 -15.03 -1.59 -7.22
CA GLN A 56 -15.70 -2.21 -8.37
C GLN A 56 -16.20 -3.62 -8.11
N GLU A 57 -15.51 -4.38 -7.27
CA GLU A 57 -15.79 -5.80 -7.05
C GLU A 57 -16.24 -6.11 -5.62
N GLY A 58 -16.34 -5.10 -4.78
CA GLY A 58 -16.78 -5.29 -3.39
C GLY A 58 -15.76 -5.99 -2.49
N ALA A 59 -14.48 -5.95 -2.84
CA ALA A 59 -13.45 -6.51 -1.99
C ALA A 59 -13.40 -5.81 -0.63
N VAL A 60 -13.04 -6.55 0.41
CA VAL A 60 -12.80 -6.00 1.75
C VAL A 60 -11.30 -5.85 1.95
N CYS A 61 -10.86 -4.71 2.45
CA CYS A 61 -9.46 -4.48 2.75
C CYS A 61 -9.30 -4.07 4.21
N LEU A 62 -8.54 -4.86 4.96
CA LEU A 62 -8.22 -4.57 6.35
C LEU A 62 -6.93 -3.75 6.41
N SER A 63 -6.77 -2.96 7.47
CA SER A 63 -5.55 -2.20 7.69
C SER A 63 -4.54 -3.04 8.48
N GLY A 64 -3.31 -3.13 7.98
CA GLY A 64 -2.23 -3.83 8.65
C GLY A 64 -1.27 -2.89 9.37
N ASN A 65 -0.22 -3.46 9.96
CA ASN A 65 0.79 -2.70 10.69
C ASN A 65 1.52 -1.70 9.78
N HIS A 66 1.78 -2.07 8.54
CA HIS A 66 2.51 -1.21 7.60
C HIS A 66 1.68 -0.01 7.17
N GLU A 67 0.39 -0.16 7.01
CA GLU A 67 -0.51 0.97 6.75
C GLU A 67 -0.52 1.93 7.95
N TYR A 68 -0.55 1.40 9.15
CA TYR A 68 -0.47 2.22 10.37
C TYR A 68 0.85 2.98 10.44
N MET A 69 1.97 2.34 10.15
CA MET A 69 3.29 3.00 10.14
C MET A 69 3.37 4.11 9.10
N PHE A 70 2.79 3.88 7.93
CA PHE A 70 2.73 4.88 6.87
C PHE A 70 1.94 6.12 7.31
N LEU A 71 0.76 5.92 7.87
CA LEU A 71 -0.09 7.03 8.34
C LEU A 71 0.57 7.77 9.50
N THR A 72 1.25 7.07 10.40
CA THR A 72 2.00 7.68 11.49
C THR A 72 3.13 8.56 10.96
N TRP A 73 3.84 8.08 9.92
CA TRP A 73 4.87 8.90 9.26
C TRP A 73 4.27 10.15 8.61
N LEU A 74 3.14 10.04 7.92
CA LEU A 74 2.48 11.21 7.32
C LEU A 74 2.08 12.25 8.36
N ASP A 75 1.62 11.80 9.51
CA ASP A 75 1.19 12.68 10.60
C ASP A 75 2.36 13.39 11.27
N ASN A 76 3.49 12.69 11.45
CA ASN A 76 4.68 13.24 12.08
C ASN A 76 5.96 12.73 11.40
N PRO A 77 6.29 13.28 10.21
CA PRO A 77 7.38 12.72 9.40
C PRO A 77 8.77 12.82 10.05
N GLU A 78 9.04 13.87 10.80
CA GLU A 78 10.35 14.02 11.44
C GLU A 78 10.58 12.97 12.52
N LYS A 79 9.59 12.75 13.36
CA LYS A 79 9.69 11.87 14.53
C LYS A 79 9.59 10.40 14.15
N SER A 80 8.81 10.08 13.11
CA SER A 80 8.48 8.70 12.77
C SER A 80 9.27 8.13 11.59
N TYR A 81 10.05 8.97 10.89
CA TYR A 81 10.73 8.53 9.68
C TYR A 81 11.71 7.38 9.91
N ASP A 82 12.53 7.47 10.95
CA ASP A 82 13.57 6.46 11.18
C ASP A 82 12.98 5.08 11.41
N HIS A 83 11.89 5.00 12.17
CA HIS A 83 11.16 3.75 12.38
C HIS A 83 10.54 3.24 11.07
N TYR A 84 9.89 4.12 10.31
CA TYR A 84 9.26 3.74 9.05
C TYR A 84 10.28 3.27 8.02
N ARG A 85 11.41 3.99 7.89
CA ARG A 85 12.49 3.61 6.99
C ARG A 85 13.01 2.21 7.30
N ARG A 86 13.24 1.90 8.56
CA ARG A 86 13.73 0.58 8.98
C ARG A 86 12.77 -0.56 8.65
N ASN A 87 11.51 -0.25 8.46
CA ASN A 87 10.47 -1.22 8.08
C ASN A 87 10.16 -1.22 6.59
N GLY A 88 11.00 -0.58 5.78
CA GLY A 88 10.87 -0.61 4.32
C GLY A 88 10.02 0.48 3.72
N GLY A 89 9.77 1.57 4.46
CA GLY A 89 8.88 2.65 4.03
C GLY A 89 9.39 3.48 2.86
N ASP A 90 10.71 3.57 2.67
CA ASP A 90 11.29 4.38 1.56
C ASP A 90 10.79 3.92 0.19
N THR A 91 10.62 2.63 -0.02
CA THR A 91 10.13 2.13 -1.31
C THR A 91 8.69 2.59 -1.59
N THR A 92 7.85 2.66 -0.57
CA THR A 92 6.49 3.17 -0.71
C THR A 92 6.49 4.66 -1.01
N ILE A 93 7.27 5.45 -0.28
CA ILE A 93 7.36 6.90 -0.49
C ILE A 93 7.80 7.18 -1.93
N ASN A 94 8.87 6.52 -2.38
CA ASN A 94 9.39 6.71 -3.72
C ASN A 94 8.40 6.22 -4.80
N SER A 95 7.74 5.10 -4.56
CA SER A 95 6.72 4.58 -5.49
C SER A 95 5.56 5.56 -5.66
N LEU A 96 5.06 6.10 -4.56
CA LEU A 96 3.95 7.08 -4.60
C LEU A 96 4.34 8.36 -5.32
N LEU A 97 5.59 8.79 -5.19
CA LEU A 97 6.08 10.01 -5.83
C LEU A 97 6.66 9.78 -7.23
N GLY A 98 6.64 8.53 -7.71
CA GLY A 98 7.13 8.21 -9.06
C GLY A 98 8.63 8.32 -9.21
N ARG A 99 9.40 8.06 -8.15
CA ARG A 99 10.87 8.14 -8.15
C ARG A 99 11.49 6.75 -8.10
N PRO A 100 12.80 6.62 -8.47
CA PRO A 100 13.51 5.36 -8.27
C PRO A 100 13.43 4.90 -6.81
N LEU A 101 13.35 3.58 -6.58
CA LEU A 101 13.12 3.01 -5.24
C LEU A 101 14.20 3.39 -4.23
N ASN A 102 15.41 3.64 -4.68
CA ASN A 102 16.55 4.01 -3.83
C ASN A 102 16.79 5.52 -3.77
N ALA A 103 15.89 6.34 -4.28
CA ALA A 103 16.04 7.79 -4.23
C ALA A 103 16.02 8.27 -2.77
N PRO A 104 16.77 9.35 -2.45
CA PRO A 104 16.74 9.92 -1.09
C PRO A 104 15.34 10.41 -0.72
N VAL A 105 14.96 10.20 0.54
CA VAL A 105 13.68 10.65 1.07
C VAL A 105 13.92 11.87 1.97
N TYR A 106 13.11 12.90 1.78
CA TYR A 106 13.23 14.18 2.49
C TYR A 106 11.97 14.42 3.35
N GLY A 107 11.95 13.82 4.51
CA GLY A 107 10.98 13.95 5.60
C GLY A 107 9.71 14.75 5.32
N VAL A 108 9.66 16.00 5.80
CA VAL A 108 8.45 16.85 5.71
C VAL A 108 8.06 17.14 4.26
N ALA A 109 9.03 17.45 3.40
CA ALA A 109 8.75 17.78 2.00
C ALA A 109 8.10 16.62 1.26
N ASP A 110 8.60 15.40 1.47
CA ASP A 110 8.06 14.21 0.82
C ASP A 110 6.70 13.81 1.40
N ALA A 111 6.48 14.00 2.69
CA ALA A 111 5.17 13.77 3.29
C ALA A 111 4.12 14.71 2.69
N GLU A 112 4.45 15.98 2.50
CA GLU A 112 3.56 16.93 1.85
C GLU A 112 3.30 16.57 0.38
N GLY A 113 4.34 16.12 -0.33
CA GLY A 113 4.21 15.64 -1.70
C GLY A 113 3.26 14.45 -1.80
N VAL A 114 3.39 13.47 -0.92
CA VAL A 114 2.50 12.30 -0.89
C VAL A 114 1.06 12.73 -0.63
N LYS A 115 0.82 13.61 0.34
CA LYS A 115 -0.53 14.10 0.64
C LYS A 115 -1.16 14.84 -0.52
N THR A 116 -0.36 15.60 -1.26
CA THR A 116 -0.85 16.44 -2.38
C THR A 116 -1.06 15.63 -3.65
N GLU A 117 -0.06 14.80 -4.02
CA GLU A 117 -0.04 14.10 -5.30
C GLU A 117 -0.83 12.79 -5.30
N THR A 118 -1.01 12.19 -4.13
CA THR A 118 -1.68 10.88 -4.01
C THR A 118 -2.78 10.87 -2.96
N ALA A 119 -3.50 11.98 -2.83
CA ALA A 119 -4.53 12.15 -1.80
C ALA A 119 -5.58 11.03 -1.81
N ASP A 120 -5.99 10.59 -2.99
CA ASP A 120 -6.99 9.52 -3.14
C ASP A 120 -6.49 8.16 -2.60
N LEU A 121 -5.21 7.87 -2.78
CA LEU A 121 -4.61 6.65 -2.24
C LEU A 121 -4.40 6.74 -0.73
N VAL A 122 -4.01 7.91 -0.23
CA VAL A 122 -3.90 8.16 1.21
C VAL A 122 -5.25 7.99 1.90
N ASP A 123 -6.30 8.56 1.31
CA ASP A 123 -7.65 8.43 1.84
C ASP A 123 -8.15 6.99 1.84
N PHE A 124 -7.72 6.20 0.85
CA PHE A 124 -8.06 4.78 0.79
C PHE A 124 -7.42 3.99 1.94
N ILE A 125 -6.18 4.32 2.29
CA ILE A 125 -5.46 3.64 3.37
C ILE A 125 -6.11 3.95 4.72
#